data_5769c47052fdbfe3ec04fb764939592d
#
_entry.id   5769c47052fdbfe3ec04fb764939592d
#
_cell.length_a   1.000
_cell.length_b   1.000
_cell.length_c   1.000
_cell.angle_alpha   90.00
_cell.angle_beta   90.00
_cell.angle_gamma   90.00
#
_symmetry.space_group_name_H-M   'P 1'
#
loop_
_entity.id
_entity.type
_entity.pdbx_description
1 polymer ?
#
loop_
_entity_poly.entity_id
_entity_poly.type
_entity_poly.pdbx_seq_one_letter_code
_entity_poly.pdbx_strand_id
1 'polypeptide(L)'
;MGCLEAWVPRGLLTNAADVLSASVTAEGLSPVRVYWQQGRLRSLEPIDADVSLPQRLLLPRLVDPHVHLDKAFTWLQSPNLQGTYGGALAANLKEHQGRKLVELRQRVEKSLRLALRYGLRAMRSHVDSLGPGADCSWEVLLDLQRQWHAWMELQLVALVPIEHWSTSAGHQLASRVADVGGLLGGVLVPPFSGSEIRACLRQMLQLAEQCGCGVDLHIDESQSHPAAGLKQLLQVLDQMTVTVPITCSHASSMGLLSPAAQRRLLDRLAHYRINVVALPLTNSWLLAKQPRITPVKRPLAPIRQMQLAGITVAVGGDNVQDAWFPAGNFDPL
;
A
#
# COMPACT_ATOMS: atom_id res chain seq x y z
N MET A 1 2.14 -23.71 27.97
CA MET A 1 1.00 -23.90 27.06
C MET A 1 -0.02 -22.83 27.42
N GLY A 2 -0.49 -22.04 26.43
CA GLY A 2 -1.53 -21.04 26.64
C GLY A 2 -2.84 -21.47 25.97
N CYS A 3 -3.96 -20.96 26.47
CA CYS A 3 -5.28 -21.21 25.93
C CYS A 3 -6.11 -19.92 25.96
N LEU A 4 -6.95 -19.69 24.94
CA LEU A 4 -7.84 -18.54 24.83
C LEU A 4 -9.09 -18.92 24.07
N GLU A 5 -10.23 -18.45 24.54
CA GLU A 5 -11.49 -18.51 23.80
C GLU A 5 -11.71 -17.23 23.00
N ALA A 6 -12.01 -17.37 21.71
CA ALA A 6 -12.17 -16.24 20.80
C ALA A 6 -13.10 -16.55 19.64
N TRP A 7 -13.72 -15.51 19.10
CA TRP A 7 -14.29 -15.53 17.77
C TRP A 7 -13.17 -15.45 16.74
N VAL A 8 -13.25 -16.26 15.69
CA VAL A 8 -12.34 -16.18 14.53
C VAL A 8 -13.14 -16.09 13.23
N PRO A 9 -12.73 -15.25 12.27
CA PRO A 9 -13.34 -15.23 10.95
C PRO A 9 -13.07 -16.54 10.22
N ARG A 10 -14.13 -17.28 9.87
CA ARG A 10 -14.00 -18.58 9.20
C ARG A 10 -13.24 -18.49 7.87
N GLY A 11 -13.42 -17.40 7.12
CA GLY A 11 -12.72 -17.20 5.86
C GLY A 11 -11.20 -17.04 5.97
N LEU A 12 -10.65 -16.86 7.19
CA LEU A 12 -9.20 -16.78 7.45
C LEU A 12 -8.58 -18.12 7.90
N LEU A 13 -9.41 -19.18 8.03
CA LEU A 13 -8.95 -20.49 8.44
C LEU A 13 -8.70 -21.37 7.21
N THR A 14 -7.51 -21.93 7.11
CA THR A 14 -7.21 -23.03 6.20
C THR A 14 -7.83 -24.31 6.77
N ASN A 15 -8.49 -25.13 5.94
CA ASN A 15 -9.19 -26.34 6.37
C ASN A 15 -10.36 -26.10 7.35
N ALA A 16 -11.10 -25.02 7.16
CA ALA A 16 -12.22 -24.66 8.02
C ALA A 16 -13.30 -25.77 8.14
N ALA A 17 -13.44 -26.62 7.13
CA ALA A 17 -14.40 -27.73 7.14
C ALA A 17 -14.03 -28.81 8.16
N ASP A 18 -12.72 -29.06 8.36
CA ASP A 18 -12.21 -30.11 9.25
C ASP A 18 -12.21 -29.66 10.72
N VAL A 19 -12.13 -28.36 10.95
CA VAL A 19 -11.97 -27.77 12.29
C VAL A 19 -13.28 -27.32 12.88
N LEU A 20 -14.28 -26.97 12.07
CA LEU A 20 -15.47 -26.25 12.52
C LEU A 20 -16.75 -26.91 12.02
N SER A 21 -17.21 -27.95 12.72
CA SER A 21 -18.61 -28.39 12.69
C SER A 21 -19.55 -27.43 13.41
N ALA A 22 -19.00 -26.41 14.07
CA ALA A 22 -19.74 -25.47 14.92
C ALA A 22 -20.44 -24.36 14.13
N SER A 23 -21.45 -23.78 14.76
CA SER A 23 -22.28 -22.67 14.28
C SER A 23 -21.41 -21.49 13.80
N VAL A 24 -21.79 -20.94 12.65
CA VAL A 24 -21.20 -19.70 12.09
C VAL A 24 -22.20 -18.58 12.24
N THR A 25 -21.78 -17.43 12.76
CA THR A 25 -22.64 -16.24 12.84
C THR A 25 -22.94 -15.68 11.45
N ALA A 26 -23.92 -14.77 11.36
CA ALA A 26 -24.23 -14.08 10.11
C ALA A 26 -23.01 -13.30 9.53
N GLU A 27 -22.10 -12.87 10.40
CA GLU A 27 -20.84 -12.19 10.04
C GLU A 27 -19.73 -13.17 9.64
N GLY A 28 -19.97 -14.46 9.63
CA GLY A 28 -18.98 -15.47 9.28
C GLY A 28 -17.95 -15.76 10.38
N LEU A 29 -18.29 -15.53 11.64
CA LEU A 29 -17.43 -15.79 12.79
C LEU A 29 -17.74 -17.16 13.39
N SER A 30 -16.72 -17.87 13.84
CA SER A 30 -16.85 -19.15 14.58
C SER A 30 -16.21 -19.04 15.96
N PRO A 31 -16.86 -19.54 17.01
CA PRO A 31 -16.28 -19.55 18.36
C PRO A 31 -15.31 -20.71 18.48
N VAL A 32 -14.09 -20.42 18.93
CA VAL A 32 -13.03 -21.42 19.06
C VAL A 32 -12.23 -21.26 20.35
N ARG A 33 -11.71 -22.37 20.83
CA ARG A 33 -10.65 -22.40 21.83
C ARG A 33 -9.31 -22.60 21.13
N VAL A 34 -8.42 -21.62 21.32
CA VAL A 34 -7.11 -21.53 20.68
C VAL A 34 -6.05 -21.99 21.66
N TYR A 35 -5.23 -22.94 21.26
CA TYR A 35 -4.10 -23.41 22.05
C TYR A 35 -2.78 -23.02 21.39
N TRP A 36 -1.83 -22.54 22.19
CA TRP A 36 -0.48 -22.22 21.70
C TRP A 36 0.60 -22.65 22.68
N GLN A 37 1.78 -22.89 22.15
CA GLN A 37 2.98 -23.22 22.89
C GLN A 37 4.21 -22.60 22.23
N GLN A 38 5.06 -21.96 23.03
CA GLN A 38 6.27 -21.30 22.54
C GLN A 38 6.01 -20.32 21.38
N GLY A 39 4.96 -19.51 21.48
CA GLY A 39 4.59 -18.52 20.46
C GLY A 39 4.01 -19.10 19.16
N ARG A 40 3.74 -20.43 19.09
CA ARG A 40 3.16 -21.08 17.91
C ARG A 40 1.78 -21.64 18.22
N LEU A 41 0.85 -21.40 17.29
CA LEU A 41 -0.47 -22.03 17.30
C LEU A 41 -0.30 -23.55 17.23
N ARG A 42 -1.04 -24.30 18.07
CA ARG A 42 -1.04 -25.77 18.14
C ARG A 42 -2.32 -26.35 17.61
N SER A 43 -3.45 -25.90 18.13
CA SER A 43 -4.77 -26.37 17.71
C SER A 43 -5.82 -25.29 17.86
N LEU A 44 -6.88 -25.45 17.09
CA LEU A 44 -8.15 -24.72 17.24
C LEU A 44 -9.22 -25.79 17.47
N GLU A 45 -9.98 -25.64 18.55
CA GLU A 45 -11.09 -26.53 18.89
C GLU A 45 -12.40 -25.75 18.86
N PRO A 46 -13.46 -26.26 18.24
CA PRO A 46 -14.75 -25.63 18.28
C PRO A 46 -15.26 -25.52 19.72
N ILE A 47 -15.93 -24.41 20.02
CA ILE A 47 -16.66 -24.23 21.28
C ILE A 47 -18.14 -24.42 20.97
N ASP A 48 -18.84 -25.16 21.79
CA ASP A 48 -20.29 -25.27 21.69
C ASP A 48 -20.95 -23.95 22.12
N ALA A 49 -21.74 -23.37 21.22
CA ALA A 49 -22.37 -22.07 21.40
C ALA A 49 -23.35 -22.01 22.61
N ASP A 50 -23.76 -23.16 23.11
CA ASP A 50 -24.71 -23.25 24.24
C ASP A 50 -24.04 -23.06 25.62
N VAL A 51 -22.68 -23.03 25.66
CA VAL A 51 -21.98 -23.01 26.96
C VAL A 51 -21.49 -21.60 27.34
N SER A 52 -20.89 -20.86 26.46
CA SER A 52 -20.46 -19.47 26.69
C SER A 52 -19.91 -18.86 25.38
N LEU A 53 -20.33 -17.65 25.06
CA LEU A 53 -19.82 -16.95 23.88
C LEU A 53 -18.53 -16.20 24.20
N PRO A 54 -17.47 -16.34 23.40
CA PRO A 54 -16.23 -15.58 23.57
C PRO A 54 -16.48 -14.06 23.52
N GLN A 55 -15.73 -13.31 24.30
CA GLN A 55 -15.79 -11.83 24.30
C GLN A 55 -14.68 -11.20 23.45
N ARG A 56 -13.85 -12.01 22.79
CA ARG A 56 -12.68 -11.55 22.05
C ARG A 56 -12.77 -11.98 20.60
N LEU A 57 -12.33 -11.10 19.70
CA LEU A 57 -12.09 -11.41 18.30
C LEU A 57 -10.60 -11.65 18.10
N LEU A 58 -10.22 -12.79 17.54
CA LEU A 58 -8.85 -13.11 17.19
C LEU A 58 -8.67 -12.95 15.68
N LEU A 59 -7.75 -12.09 15.30
CA LEU A 59 -7.35 -11.85 13.93
C LEU A 59 -5.87 -12.21 13.75
N PRO A 60 -5.43 -12.61 12.54
CA PRO A 60 -4.01 -12.63 12.23
C PRO A 60 -3.45 -11.21 12.32
N ARG A 61 -2.15 -11.06 12.54
CA ARG A 61 -1.51 -9.77 12.45
C ARG A 61 -1.68 -9.20 11.05
N LEU A 62 -1.91 -7.88 10.98
CA LEU A 62 -2.22 -7.18 9.75
C LEU A 62 -0.95 -6.75 9.01
N VAL A 63 -1.11 -6.43 7.74
CA VAL A 63 -0.06 -5.89 6.87
C VAL A 63 -0.55 -4.58 6.30
N ASP A 64 0.28 -3.53 6.34
CA ASP A 64 0.02 -2.31 5.59
C ASP A 64 0.86 -2.31 4.30
N PRO A 65 0.23 -2.50 3.14
CA PRO A 65 0.93 -2.66 1.88
C PRO A 65 1.41 -1.35 1.26
N HIS A 66 1.11 -0.19 1.88
CA HIS A 66 1.50 1.10 1.34
C HIS A 66 1.49 2.19 2.41
N VAL A 67 2.67 2.63 2.80
CA VAL A 67 2.89 3.75 3.72
C VAL A 67 4.08 4.61 3.27
N HIS A 68 4.23 5.78 3.89
CA HIS A 68 5.35 6.71 3.69
C HIS A 68 6.01 7.04 5.04
N LEU A 69 6.88 6.14 5.52
CA LEU A 69 7.50 6.30 6.84
C LEU A 69 8.45 7.49 6.91
N ASP A 70 9.09 7.83 5.81
CA ASP A 70 10.09 8.89 5.74
C ASP A 70 9.50 10.31 5.88
N LYS A 71 8.22 10.49 5.58
CA LYS A 71 7.52 11.78 5.71
C LYS A 71 6.45 11.81 6.81
N ALA A 72 6.19 10.69 7.48
CA ALA A 72 5.20 10.62 8.56
C ALA A 72 5.50 11.62 9.70
N PHE A 73 4.44 12.19 10.27
CA PHE A 73 4.50 13.17 11.38
C PHE A 73 5.20 14.51 11.06
N THR A 74 5.18 14.93 9.80
CA THR A 74 5.75 16.22 9.36
C THR A 74 4.71 17.33 9.21
N TRP A 75 3.41 17.04 9.42
CA TRP A 75 2.33 18.01 9.24
C TRP A 75 2.57 19.34 9.99
N LEU A 76 3.01 19.29 11.25
CA LEU A 76 3.23 20.51 12.04
C LEU A 76 4.39 21.38 11.50
N GLN A 77 5.34 20.78 10.79
CA GLN A 77 6.49 21.48 10.22
C GLN A 77 6.22 21.98 8.79
N SER A 78 5.44 21.22 8.03
CA SER A 78 5.17 21.49 6.62
C SER A 78 3.70 21.16 6.26
N PRO A 79 2.72 21.95 6.79
CA PRO A 79 1.31 21.66 6.57
C PRO A 79 0.86 22.02 5.16
N ASN A 80 -0.03 21.24 4.60
CA ASN A 80 -0.78 21.55 3.39
C ASN A 80 -2.15 22.16 3.75
N LEU A 81 -2.18 23.43 4.08
CA LEU A 81 -3.41 24.11 4.52
C LEU A 81 -4.46 24.22 3.40
N GLN A 82 -4.05 24.18 2.14
CA GLN A 82 -4.98 24.23 1.01
C GLN A 82 -5.69 22.88 0.80
N GLY A 83 -5.09 21.79 1.24
CA GLY A 83 -5.61 20.44 1.03
C GLY A 83 -5.69 20.05 -0.45
N THR A 84 -4.75 20.53 -1.27
CA THR A 84 -4.65 20.26 -2.70
C THR A 84 -3.43 19.38 -2.98
N TYR A 85 -3.46 18.62 -4.06
CA TYR A 85 -2.31 17.80 -4.50
C TYR A 85 -1.05 18.67 -4.72
N GLY A 86 -1.17 19.80 -5.41
CA GLY A 86 -0.04 20.72 -5.61
C GLY A 86 0.51 21.32 -4.32
N GLY A 87 -0.37 21.62 -3.36
CA GLY A 87 0.01 22.08 -2.01
C GLY A 87 0.76 20.99 -1.24
N ALA A 88 0.31 19.74 -1.33
CA ALA A 88 0.99 18.59 -0.72
C ALA A 88 2.39 18.40 -1.30
N LEU A 89 2.52 18.41 -2.62
CA LEU A 89 3.81 18.28 -3.30
C LEU A 89 4.78 19.39 -2.89
N ALA A 90 4.35 20.66 -2.90
CA ALA A 90 5.19 21.79 -2.51
C ALA A 90 5.67 21.68 -1.06
N ALA A 91 4.78 21.31 -0.12
CA ALA A 91 5.12 21.14 1.28
C ALA A 91 6.06 19.95 1.50
N ASN A 92 5.86 18.83 0.79
CA ASN A 92 6.73 17.65 0.83
C ASN A 92 8.15 17.97 0.32
N LEU A 93 8.26 18.67 -0.82
CA LEU A 93 9.57 19.08 -1.36
C LEU A 93 10.34 19.99 -0.42
N LYS A 94 9.64 20.89 0.30
CA LYS A 94 10.24 21.76 1.31
C LYS A 94 10.73 20.94 2.51
N GLU A 95 9.93 19.99 3.02
CA GLU A 95 10.33 19.10 4.13
C GLU A 95 11.55 18.26 3.73
N HIS A 96 11.53 17.70 2.55
CA HIS A 96 12.59 16.84 2.03
C HIS A 96 13.96 17.53 1.98
N GLN A 97 14.02 18.84 1.72
CA GLN A 97 15.26 19.62 1.73
C GLN A 97 15.87 19.78 3.13
N GLY A 98 15.03 19.78 4.17
CA GLY A 98 15.44 19.97 5.55
C GLY A 98 15.57 18.70 6.38
N ARG A 99 15.48 17.52 5.76
CA ARG A 99 15.45 16.23 6.43
C ARG A 99 16.76 15.94 7.17
N LYS A 100 16.68 15.60 8.47
CA LYS A 100 17.83 15.29 9.32
C LYS A 100 17.72 13.87 9.86
N LEU A 101 18.84 13.14 9.88
CA LEU A 101 18.93 11.74 10.31
C LEU A 101 18.26 11.47 11.66
N VAL A 102 18.58 12.28 12.68
CA VAL A 102 18.06 12.06 14.04
C VAL A 102 16.57 12.26 14.12
N GLU A 103 16.05 13.34 13.54
CA GLU A 103 14.62 13.66 13.53
C GLU A 103 13.83 12.63 12.73
N LEU A 104 14.35 12.25 11.57
CA LEU A 104 13.74 11.22 10.72
C LEU A 104 13.69 9.88 11.44
N ARG A 105 14.80 9.45 12.07
CA ARG A 105 14.86 8.21 12.83
C ARG A 105 13.79 8.17 13.94
N GLN A 106 13.65 9.25 14.70
CA GLN A 106 12.65 9.34 15.76
C GLN A 106 11.22 9.20 15.23
N ARG A 107 10.90 9.84 14.08
CA ARG A 107 9.58 9.75 13.45
C ARG A 107 9.30 8.33 12.94
N VAL A 108 10.26 7.71 12.27
CA VAL A 108 10.11 6.33 11.76
C VAL A 108 9.97 5.33 12.92
N GLU A 109 10.77 5.42 13.96
CA GLU A 109 10.63 4.55 15.15
C GLU A 109 9.28 4.74 15.84
N LYS A 110 8.79 5.99 15.96
CA LYS A 110 7.45 6.26 16.46
C LYS A 110 6.39 5.56 15.61
N SER A 111 6.51 5.63 14.26
CA SER A 111 5.62 4.97 13.34
C SER A 111 5.60 3.45 13.54
N LEU A 112 6.77 2.83 13.62
CA LEU A 112 6.91 1.39 13.82
C LEU A 112 6.32 0.91 15.14
N ARG A 113 6.54 1.69 16.24
CA ARG A 113 5.97 1.37 17.55
C ARG A 113 4.44 1.45 17.54
N LEU A 114 3.86 2.47 16.89
CA LEU A 114 2.42 2.59 16.76
C LEU A 114 1.85 1.46 15.91
N ALA A 115 2.43 1.19 14.74
CA ALA A 115 2.03 0.11 13.85
C ALA A 115 2.04 -1.26 14.58
N LEU A 116 3.11 -1.55 15.32
CA LEU A 116 3.21 -2.78 16.12
C LEU A 116 2.14 -2.84 17.22
N ARG A 117 1.88 -1.70 17.89
CA ARG A 117 0.84 -1.59 18.93
C ARG A 117 -0.55 -1.88 18.37
N TYR A 118 -0.83 -1.45 17.14
CA TYR A 118 -2.10 -1.69 16.44
C TYR A 118 -2.14 -3.01 15.66
N GLY A 119 -1.18 -3.91 15.89
CA GLY A 119 -1.23 -5.27 15.38
C GLY A 119 -0.63 -5.49 14.00
N LEU A 120 0.03 -4.50 13.41
CA LEU A 120 0.77 -4.68 12.17
C LEU A 120 1.99 -5.58 12.36
N ARG A 121 2.28 -6.42 11.36
CA ARG A 121 3.45 -7.31 11.32
C ARG A 121 4.38 -7.01 10.15
N ALA A 122 3.86 -6.41 9.10
CA ALA A 122 4.64 -6.01 7.94
C ALA A 122 4.12 -4.70 7.37
N MET A 123 5.02 -3.91 6.79
CA MET A 123 4.71 -2.65 6.12
C MET A 123 5.56 -2.52 4.85
N ARG A 124 4.95 -1.98 3.78
CA ARG A 124 5.67 -1.57 2.58
C ARG A 124 5.76 -0.05 2.59
N SER A 125 6.99 0.48 2.75
CA SER A 125 7.20 1.93 2.75
C SER A 125 7.76 2.41 1.43
N HIS A 126 7.07 3.39 0.83
CA HIS A 126 7.54 4.13 -0.33
C HIS A 126 8.47 5.24 0.15
N VAL A 127 9.71 5.24 -0.34
CA VAL A 127 10.81 6.11 0.10
C VAL A 127 11.07 7.14 -0.97
N ASP A 128 10.93 8.43 -0.66
CA ASP A 128 11.31 9.50 -1.58
C ASP A 128 12.79 9.36 -1.93
N SER A 129 13.09 8.94 -3.16
CA SER A 129 14.41 8.50 -3.58
C SER A 129 15.11 9.46 -4.56
N LEU A 130 14.58 10.68 -4.69
CA LEU A 130 15.14 11.74 -5.52
C LEU A 130 15.25 13.03 -4.72
N GLY A 131 16.40 13.71 -4.80
CA GLY A 131 16.64 14.98 -4.11
C GLY A 131 17.45 14.84 -2.82
N PRO A 132 17.71 15.95 -2.10
CA PRO A 132 18.73 16.03 -1.06
C PRO A 132 18.43 15.19 0.20
N GLY A 133 17.18 14.87 0.48
CA GLY A 133 16.79 14.03 1.62
C GLY A 133 16.79 12.53 1.36
N ALA A 134 17.01 12.10 0.11
CA ALA A 134 16.89 10.70 -0.29
C ALA A 134 17.85 9.77 0.47
N ASP A 135 19.15 10.11 0.49
CA ASP A 135 20.17 9.29 1.16
C ASP A 135 19.89 9.19 2.67
N CYS A 136 19.45 10.28 3.29
CA CYS A 136 19.03 10.30 4.70
C CYS A 136 17.86 9.32 4.96
N SER A 137 16.87 9.28 4.07
CA SER A 137 15.73 8.37 4.16
C SER A 137 16.16 6.91 4.04
N TRP A 138 16.98 6.60 3.04
CA TRP A 138 17.46 5.24 2.81
C TRP A 138 18.35 4.75 3.96
N GLU A 139 19.27 5.58 4.46
CA GLU A 139 20.13 5.23 5.59
C GLU A 139 19.30 4.83 6.83
N VAL A 140 18.35 5.68 7.21
CA VAL A 140 17.51 5.44 8.40
C VAL A 140 16.62 4.22 8.21
N LEU A 141 15.97 4.09 7.06
CA LEU A 141 15.01 2.99 6.84
C LEU A 141 15.71 1.64 6.72
N LEU A 142 16.86 1.55 6.08
CA LEU A 142 17.64 0.31 6.01
C LEU A 142 18.18 -0.11 7.39
N ASP A 143 18.61 0.84 8.19
CA ASP A 143 19.06 0.54 9.55
C ASP A 143 17.91 0.05 10.43
N LEU A 144 16.77 0.73 10.39
CA LEU A 144 15.59 0.31 11.14
C LEU A 144 14.98 -1.00 10.61
N GLN A 145 15.02 -1.28 9.30
CA GLN A 145 14.62 -2.56 8.73
C GLN A 145 15.41 -3.70 9.39
N ARG A 146 16.73 -3.57 9.51
CA ARG A 146 17.58 -4.57 10.19
C ARG A 146 17.27 -4.70 11.68
N GLN A 147 17.11 -3.58 12.38
CA GLN A 147 16.88 -3.57 13.83
C GLN A 147 15.49 -4.13 14.20
N TRP A 148 14.49 -3.88 13.38
CA TRP A 148 13.10 -4.23 13.67
C TRP A 148 12.66 -5.58 13.08
N HIS A 149 13.49 -6.28 12.32
CA HIS A 149 13.11 -7.49 11.57
C HIS A 149 12.43 -8.58 12.40
N ALA A 150 12.76 -8.69 13.70
CA ALA A 150 12.14 -9.66 14.60
C ALA A 150 10.65 -9.36 14.90
N TRP A 151 10.25 -8.08 14.84
CA TRP A 151 8.91 -7.63 15.19
C TRP A 151 8.10 -7.12 13.99
N MET A 152 8.77 -6.51 13.03
CA MET A 152 8.15 -5.86 11.87
C MET A 152 8.97 -6.14 10.62
N GLU A 153 8.33 -6.72 9.62
CA GLU A 153 8.92 -6.84 8.29
C GLU A 153 8.71 -5.53 7.52
N LEU A 154 9.80 -4.92 7.09
CA LEU A 154 9.76 -3.72 6.25
C LEU A 154 10.20 -4.05 4.84
N GLN A 155 9.35 -3.77 3.87
CA GLN A 155 9.68 -3.77 2.46
C GLN A 155 9.80 -2.32 1.98
N LEU A 156 10.87 -1.98 1.28
CA LEU A 156 11.15 -0.62 0.82
C LEU A 156 10.94 -0.51 -0.69
N VAL A 157 10.32 0.58 -1.10
CA VAL A 157 10.06 0.91 -2.51
C VAL A 157 10.75 2.23 -2.83
N ALA A 158 11.62 2.26 -3.82
CA ALA A 158 12.25 3.51 -4.26
C ALA A 158 11.24 4.34 -5.06
N LEU A 159 10.76 5.43 -4.50
CA LEU A 159 9.76 6.29 -5.12
C LEU A 159 10.42 7.46 -5.86
N VAL A 160 10.25 7.48 -7.18
CA VAL A 160 10.73 8.54 -8.08
C VAL A 160 9.70 8.78 -9.20
N PRO A 161 9.72 9.90 -9.92
CA PRO A 161 9.01 10.03 -11.20
C PRO A 161 9.43 8.91 -12.16
N ILE A 162 8.51 8.34 -12.94
CA ILE A 162 8.81 7.18 -13.82
C ILE A 162 9.92 7.45 -14.82
N GLU A 163 10.11 8.70 -15.24
CA GLU A 163 11.14 9.13 -16.18
C GLU A 163 12.56 8.92 -15.62
N HIS A 164 12.71 8.93 -14.31
CA HIS A 164 13.99 8.74 -13.64
C HIS A 164 14.63 7.39 -13.99
N TRP A 165 13.83 6.35 -14.16
CA TRP A 165 14.33 5.00 -14.49
C TRP A 165 14.98 4.90 -15.87
N SER A 166 14.82 5.93 -16.73
CA SER A 166 15.46 6.04 -18.02
C SER A 166 16.87 6.69 -17.96
N THR A 167 17.28 7.12 -16.77
CA THR A 167 18.56 7.82 -16.55
C THR A 167 19.64 6.89 -16.00
N SER A 168 20.92 7.26 -16.17
CA SER A 168 22.04 6.53 -15.55
C SER A 168 21.92 6.49 -14.01
N ALA A 169 21.45 7.57 -13.38
CA ALA A 169 21.21 7.62 -11.94
C ALA A 169 20.07 6.67 -11.52
N GLY A 170 19.03 6.56 -12.35
CA GLY A 170 17.96 5.60 -12.12
C GLY A 170 18.44 4.14 -12.19
N HIS A 171 19.30 3.80 -13.13
CA HIS A 171 19.92 2.47 -13.21
C HIS A 171 20.77 2.14 -11.98
N GLN A 172 21.57 3.11 -11.48
CA GLN A 172 22.34 2.95 -10.25
C GLN A 172 21.40 2.75 -9.03
N LEU A 173 20.34 3.53 -8.95
CA LEU A 173 19.33 3.38 -7.91
C LEU A 173 18.67 2.00 -7.96
N ALA A 174 18.33 1.49 -9.15
CA ALA A 174 17.72 0.18 -9.32
C ALA A 174 18.64 -0.94 -8.80
N SER A 175 19.94 -0.88 -9.09
CA SER A 175 20.92 -1.84 -8.55
C SER A 175 20.96 -1.79 -7.02
N ARG A 176 21.02 -0.59 -6.42
CA ARG A 176 20.97 -0.43 -4.95
C ARG A 176 19.69 -1.00 -4.33
N VAL A 177 18.55 -0.80 -4.99
CA VAL A 177 17.25 -1.32 -4.55
C VAL A 177 17.21 -2.84 -4.63
N ALA A 178 17.75 -3.43 -5.69
CA ALA A 178 17.84 -4.88 -5.84
C ALA A 178 18.71 -5.51 -4.75
N ASP A 179 19.87 -4.92 -4.45
CA ASP A 179 20.81 -5.39 -3.44
C ASP A 179 20.19 -5.49 -2.04
N VAL A 180 19.17 -4.70 -1.77
CA VAL A 180 18.45 -4.71 -0.47
C VAL A 180 17.09 -5.41 -0.52
N GLY A 181 16.77 -6.09 -1.62
CA GLY A 181 15.49 -6.78 -1.80
C GLY A 181 14.28 -5.84 -1.87
N GLY A 182 14.49 -4.59 -2.31
CA GLY A 182 13.45 -3.58 -2.49
C GLY A 182 12.69 -3.70 -3.80
N LEU A 183 11.78 -2.75 -4.05
CA LEU A 183 11.00 -2.64 -5.28
C LEU A 183 11.27 -1.31 -5.98
N LEU A 184 11.10 -1.32 -7.30
CA LEU A 184 11.11 -0.09 -8.08
C LEU A 184 9.74 0.58 -7.97
N GLY A 185 9.71 1.83 -7.52
CA GLY A 185 8.51 2.64 -7.42
C GLY A 185 8.48 3.74 -8.46
N GLY A 186 7.30 4.06 -8.96
CA GLY A 186 7.14 5.11 -9.95
C GLY A 186 5.90 5.95 -9.70
N VAL A 187 6.04 7.27 -9.87
CA VAL A 187 4.89 8.18 -9.85
C VAL A 187 4.56 8.58 -11.28
N LEU A 188 3.33 8.31 -11.70
CA LEU A 188 2.80 8.83 -12.96
C LEU A 188 2.12 10.17 -12.71
N VAL A 189 2.71 11.22 -13.30
CA VAL A 189 2.16 12.59 -13.23
C VAL A 189 1.50 12.99 -14.56
N PRO A 190 0.68 14.06 -14.60
CA PRO A 190 0.16 14.58 -15.86
C PRO A 190 1.30 14.84 -16.88
N PRO A 191 1.07 14.54 -18.16
CA PRO A 191 -0.22 14.21 -18.80
C PRO A 191 -0.64 12.73 -18.75
N PHE A 192 -0.34 11.90 -17.81
CA PHE A 192 -0.72 10.49 -17.57
C PHE A 192 -0.80 9.58 -18.81
N SER A 193 -0.67 10.09 -20.02
CA SER A 193 -0.82 9.34 -21.28
C SER A 193 0.07 9.92 -22.36
N GLY A 194 0.42 9.08 -23.35
CA GLY A 194 1.27 9.44 -24.48
C GLY A 194 2.36 8.43 -24.74
N SER A 195 3.08 8.62 -25.86
CA SER A 195 4.20 7.74 -26.25
C SER A 195 5.35 7.78 -25.25
N GLU A 196 5.64 8.94 -24.68
CA GLU A 196 6.69 9.13 -23.68
C GLU A 196 6.40 8.36 -22.40
N ILE A 197 5.17 8.46 -21.88
CA ILE A 197 4.75 7.70 -20.69
C ILE A 197 4.90 6.19 -20.94
N ARG A 198 4.49 5.70 -22.12
CA ARG A 198 4.66 4.29 -22.46
C ARG A 198 6.14 3.89 -22.59
N ALA A 199 6.98 4.78 -23.13
CA ALA A 199 8.42 4.53 -23.19
C ALA A 199 9.03 4.41 -21.79
N CYS A 200 8.70 5.33 -20.88
CA CYS A 200 9.18 5.30 -19.49
C CYS A 200 8.67 4.06 -18.74
N LEU A 201 7.39 3.69 -18.88
CA LEU A 201 6.85 2.46 -18.30
C LEU A 201 7.57 1.21 -18.83
N ARG A 202 7.84 1.15 -20.14
CA ARG A 202 8.56 0.02 -20.73
C ARG A 202 9.98 -0.07 -20.18
N GLN A 203 10.70 1.03 -20.09
CA GLN A 203 12.06 1.06 -19.56
C GLN A 203 12.10 0.66 -18.09
N MET A 204 11.17 1.17 -17.27
CA MET A 204 11.06 0.79 -15.87
C MET A 204 10.82 -0.72 -15.72
N LEU A 205 9.90 -1.29 -16.49
CA LEU A 205 9.58 -2.72 -16.44
C LEU A 205 10.76 -3.59 -16.93
N GLN A 206 11.47 -3.16 -17.99
CA GLN A 206 12.67 -3.84 -18.44
C GLN A 206 13.77 -3.83 -17.39
N LEU A 207 13.96 -2.70 -16.72
CA LEU A 207 14.95 -2.57 -15.65
C LEU A 207 14.57 -3.43 -14.44
N ALA A 208 13.28 -3.48 -14.09
CA ALA A 208 12.75 -4.33 -13.03
C ALA A 208 13.01 -5.83 -13.32
N GLU A 209 12.77 -6.29 -14.54
CA GLU A 209 13.10 -7.65 -14.98
C GLU A 209 14.61 -7.94 -14.90
N GLN A 210 15.44 -7.00 -15.35
CA GLN A 210 16.91 -7.16 -15.29
C GLN A 210 17.44 -7.26 -13.86
N CYS A 211 16.84 -6.51 -12.94
CA CYS A 211 17.20 -6.49 -11.52
C CYS A 211 16.50 -7.57 -10.70
N GLY A 212 15.51 -8.26 -11.25
CA GLY A 212 14.67 -9.20 -10.51
C GLY A 212 13.79 -8.54 -9.43
N CYS A 213 13.50 -7.24 -9.57
CA CYS A 213 12.70 -6.46 -8.62
C CYS A 213 11.24 -6.41 -9.03
N GLY A 214 10.31 -6.50 -8.06
CA GLY A 214 8.92 -6.10 -8.32
C GLY A 214 8.78 -4.60 -8.52
N VAL A 215 7.61 -4.18 -9.03
CA VAL A 215 7.26 -2.77 -9.24
C VAL A 215 6.06 -2.38 -8.40
N ASP A 216 6.04 -1.13 -7.89
CA ASP A 216 4.88 -0.54 -7.22
C ASP A 216 4.67 0.89 -7.71
N LEU A 217 3.60 1.11 -8.46
CA LEU A 217 3.31 2.36 -9.17
C LEU A 217 2.27 3.19 -8.44
N HIS A 218 2.56 4.45 -8.13
CA HIS A 218 1.54 5.47 -7.86
C HIS A 218 0.90 5.84 -9.19
N ILE A 219 -0.27 5.30 -9.46
CA ILE A 219 -0.91 5.37 -10.76
C ILE A 219 -2.37 5.80 -10.64
N ASP A 220 -2.78 6.71 -11.51
CA ASP A 220 -4.16 7.20 -11.55
C ASP A 220 -4.64 7.82 -10.22
N GLU A 221 -3.73 8.40 -9.44
CA GLU A 221 -4.05 9.26 -8.31
C GLU A 221 -4.52 10.62 -8.82
N SER A 222 -5.76 10.66 -9.29
CA SER A 222 -6.30 11.83 -9.97
C SER A 222 -7.82 11.92 -9.85
N GLN A 223 -8.34 13.14 -9.85
CA GLN A 223 -9.77 13.44 -9.98
C GLN A 223 -10.20 13.64 -11.45
N SER A 224 -9.27 13.51 -12.38
CA SER A 224 -9.47 13.68 -13.83
C SER A 224 -8.80 12.55 -14.60
N HIS A 225 -9.04 12.46 -15.91
CA HIS A 225 -8.40 11.47 -16.80
C HIS A 225 -8.60 10.00 -16.35
N PRO A 226 -9.86 9.52 -16.25
CA PRO A 226 -10.16 8.23 -15.62
C PRO A 226 -9.34 7.05 -16.18
N ALA A 227 -8.53 6.45 -15.31
CA ALA A 227 -7.66 5.30 -15.59
C ALA A 227 -6.71 5.52 -16.79
N ALA A 228 -6.20 6.75 -16.97
CA ALA A 228 -5.33 7.07 -18.08
C ALA A 228 -3.99 6.33 -17.98
N GLY A 229 -3.38 6.31 -16.81
CA GLY A 229 -2.13 5.62 -16.53
C GLY A 229 -2.25 4.09 -16.67
N LEU A 230 -3.27 3.49 -16.07
CA LEU A 230 -3.54 2.05 -16.19
C LEU A 230 -3.71 1.62 -17.66
N LYS A 231 -4.37 2.43 -18.48
CA LYS A 231 -4.50 2.14 -19.92
C LYS A 231 -3.15 2.15 -20.62
N GLN A 232 -2.23 3.07 -20.25
CA GLN A 232 -0.87 3.08 -20.82
C GLN A 232 -0.06 1.87 -20.38
N LEU A 233 -0.13 1.51 -19.09
CA LEU A 233 0.53 0.31 -18.56
C LEU A 233 0.07 -0.94 -19.32
N LEU A 234 -1.25 -1.13 -19.49
CA LEU A 234 -1.79 -2.27 -20.20
C LEU A 234 -1.38 -2.31 -21.68
N GLN A 235 -1.26 -1.16 -22.35
CA GLN A 235 -0.73 -1.09 -23.72
C GLN A 235 0.75 -1.51 -23.81
N VAL A 236 1.54 -1.22 -22.77
CA VAL A 236 2.92 -1.69 -22.69
C VAL A 236 2.97 -3.21 -22.48
N LEU A 237 2.14 -3.73 -21.58
CA LEU A 237 2.05 -5.17 -21.28
C LEU A 237 1.53 -5.99 -22.47
N ASP A 238 0.72 -5.41 -23.36
CA ASP A 238 0.34 -6.05 -24.64
C ASP A 238 1.54 -6.32 -25.55
N GLN A 239 2.67 -5.61 -25.35
CA GLN A 239 3.82 -5.61 -26.25
C GLN A 239 5.07 -6.23 -25.62
N MET A 240 5.02 -6.61 -24.33
CA MET A 240 6.14 -7.22 -23.64
C MET A 240 5.69 -8.20 -22.56
N THR A 241 6.48 -9.24 -22.36
CA THR A 241 6.27 -10.17 -21.24
C THR A 241 6.98 -9.62 -20.01
N VAL A 242 6.26 -9.58 -18.88
CA VAL A 242 6.78 -9.19 -17.57
C VAL A 242 6.49 -10.31 -16.59
N THR A 243 7.52 -10.76 -15.86
CA THR A 243 7.44 -11.87 -14.90
C THR A 243 7.50 -11.40 -13.46
N VAL A 244 8.11 -10.24 -13.21
CA VAL A 244 8.14 -9.64 -11.88
C VAL A 244 6.75 -9.16 -11.44
N PRO A 245 6.44 -9.19 -10.14
CA PRO A 245 5.16 -8.70 -9.63
C PRO A 245 4.95 -7.21 -9.91
N ILE A 246 3.77 -6.85 -10.41
CA ILE A 246 3.36 -5.47 -10.61
C ILE A 246 2.25 -5.13 -9.63
N THR A 247 2.45 -4.06 -8.86
CA THR A 247 1.46 -3.46 -7.99
C THR A 247 1.10 -2.06 -8.51
N CYS A 248 -0.18 -1.75 -8.53
CA CYS A 248 -0.73 -0.45 -8.87
C CYS A 248 -1.39 0.15 -7.62
N SER A 249 -0.74 1.13 -7.03
CA SER A 249 -1.24 1.85 -5.86
C SER A 249 -2.12 3.02 -6.29
N HIS A 250 -3.10 3.40 -5.48
CA HIS A 250 -4.20 4.33 -5.72
C HIS A 250 -5.25 3.81 -6.70
N ALA A 251 -4.99 3.81 -8.00
CA ALA A 251 -5.97 3.49 -9.04
C ALA A 251 -7.32 4.24 -8.87
N SER A 252 -7.29 5.41 -8.24
CA SER A 252 -8.46 6.10 -7.71
C SER A 252 -9.35 6.68 -8.81
N SER A 253 -8.76 7.21 -9.89
CA SER A 253 -9.54 7.77 -10.99
C SER A 253 -10.32 6.70 -11.79
N MET A 254 -10.01 5.42 -11.59
CA MET A 254 -10.78 4.31 -12.13
C MET A 254 -12.23 4.30 -11.64
N GLY A 255 -12.48 4.77 -10.40
CA GLY A 255 -13.82 4.94 -9.84
C GLY A 255 -14.70 5.93 -10.60
N LEU A 256 -14.13 6.77 -11.44
CA LEU A 256 -14.85 7.75 -12.27
C LEU A 256 -15.32 7.18 -13.63
N LEU A 257 -14.88 5.97 -14.00
CA LEU A 257 -15.29 5.31 -15.23
C LEU A 257 -16.78 4.89 -15.20
N SER A 258 -17.38 4.78 -16.38
CA SER A 258 -18.68 4.12 -16.50
C SER A 258 -18.55 2.62 -16.16
N PRO A 259 -19.62 1.96 -15.67
CA PRO A 259 -19.55 0.53 -15.30
C PRO A 259 -19.07 -0.39 -16.45
N ALA A 260 -19.44 -0.10 -17.69
CA ALA A 260 -18.99 -0.87 -18.85
C ALA A 260 -17.49 -0.68 -19.15
N ALA A 261 -16.99 0.55 -19.06
CA ALA A 261 -15.56 0.83 -19.23
C ALA A 261 -14.73 0.23 -18.09
N GLN A 262 -15.27 0.30 -16.88
CA GLN A 262 -14.63 -0.29 -15.70
C GLN A 262 -14.49 -1.81 -15.84
N ARG A 263 -15.55 -2.55 -16.22
CA ARG A 263 -15.47 -4.00 -16.43
C ARG A 263 -14.38 -4.38 -17.43
N ARG A 264 -14.34 -3.75 -18.62
CA ARG A 264 -13.30 -4.05 -19.64
C ARG A 264 -11.88 -3.83 -19.11
N LEU A 265 -11.69 -2.83 -18.26
CA LEU A 265 -10.37 -2.56 -17.66
C LEU A 265 -10.02 -3.60 -16.61
N LEU A 266 -10.99 -4.01 -15.78
CA LEU A 266 -10.82 -5.04 -14.76
C LEU A 266 -10.44 -6.39 -15.36
N ASP A 267 -11.10 -6.80 -16.45
CA ASP A 267 -10.78 -8.05 -17.16
C ASP A 267 -9.30 -8.08 -17.60
N ARG A 268 -8.80 -6.94 -18.08
CA ARG A 268 -7.40 -6.83 -18.49
C ARG A 268 -6.42 -6.81 -17.32
N LEU A 269 -6.75 -6.11 -16.23
CA LEU A 269 -5.91 -6.10 -15.01
C LEU A 269 -5.81 -7.52 -14.43
N ALA A 270 -6.90 -8.27 -14.40
CA ALA A 270 -6.94 -9.66 -13.97
C ALA A 270 -6.09 -10.56 -14.88
N HIS A 271 -6.20 -10.39 -16.22
CA HIS A 271 -5.40 -11.13 -17.19
C HIS A 271 -3.90 -10.99 -16.95
N TYR A 272 -3.42 -9.77 -16.69
CA TYR A 272 -2.01 -9.50 -16.40
C TYR A 272 -1.62 -9.72 -14.93
N ARG A 273 -2.54 -10.23 -14.10
CA ARG A 273 -2.30 -10.48 -12.67
C ARG A 273 -1.77 -9.26 -11.91
N ILE A 274 -2.28 -8.08 -12.26
CA ILE A 274 -1.93 -6.84 -11.57
C ILE A 274 -2.49 -6.85 -10.16
N ASN A 275 -1.66 -6.58 -9.17
CA ASN A 275 -2.09 -6.32 -7.80
C ASN A 275 -2.48 -4.85 -7.64
N VAL A 276 -3.47 -4.55 -6.81
CA VAL A 276 -3.89 -3.18 -6.54
C VAL A 276 -3.86 -2.89 -5.05
N VAL A 277 -3.35 -1.72 -4.69
CA VAL A 277 -3.48 -1.18 -3.32
C VAL A 277 -4.37 0.05 -3.37
N ALA A 278 -5.54 -0.04 -2.77
CA ALA A 278 -6.46 1.09 -2.63
C ALA A 278 -6.08 1.94 -1.42
N LEU A 279 -6.13 3.26 -1.56
CA LEU A 279 -5.70 4.24 -0.57
C LEU A 279 -6.82 5.27 -0.29
N PRO A 280 -7.93 4.82 0.32
CA PRO A 280 -9.16 5.60 0.37
C PRO A 280 -9.04 6.88 1.22
N LEU A 281 -8.21 6.90 2.26
CA LEU A 281 -8.09 8.03 3.17
C LEU A 281 -7.46 9.24 2.48
N THR A 282 -6.25 9.06 1.95
CA THR A 282 -5.52 10.12 1.22
C THR A 282 -6.28 10.55 -0.03
N ASN A 283 -6.81 9.59 -0.81
CA ASN A 283 -7.57 9.93 -2.02
C ASN A 283 -8.86 10.72 -1.70
N SER A 284 -9.56 10.39 -0.61
CA SER A 284 -10.72 11.17 -0.18
C SER A 284 -10.33 12.58 0.26
N TRP A 285 -9.21 12.71 0.96
CA TRP A 285 -8.72 14.01 1.42
C TRP A 285 -8.26 14.91 0.27
N LEU A 286 -7.40 14.43 -0.61
CA LEU A 286 -6.77 15.23 -1.66
C LEU A 286 -7.65 15.42 -2.89
N LEU A 287 -8.42 14.39 -3.28
CA LEU A 287 -9.03 14.35 -4.61
C LEU A 287 -10.55 14.50 -4.58
N ALA A 288 -11.21 14.26 -3.45
CA ALA A 288 -12.66 14.34 -3.38
C ALA A 288 -13.21 15.74 -3.11
N LYS A 289 -12.36 16.68 -2.71
CA LYS A 289 -12.80 18.05 -2.37
C LYS A 289 -13.15 18.86 -3.62
N GLN A 290 -14.32 19.49 -3.57
CA GLN A 290 -14.74 20.47 -4.57
C GLN A 290 -15.22 21.75 -3.86
N PRO A 291 -14.77 22.94 -4.25
CA PRO A 291 -15.17 24.19 -3.62
C PRO A 291 -16.69 24.37 -3.66
N ARG A 292 -17.29 24.64 -2.50
CA ARG A 292 -18.71 25.03 -2.33
C ARG A 292 -19.76 23.97 -2.72
N ILE A 293 -19.36 22.71 -2.98
CA ILE A 293 -20.31 21.63 -3.26
C ILE A 293 -19.92 20.36 -2.51
N THR A 294 -20.90 19.53 -2.19
CA THR A 294 -20.68 18.17 -1.72
C THR A 294 -20.41 17.27 -2.92
N PRO A 295 -19.24 16.61 -3.03
CA PRO A 295 -18.93 15.80 -4.19
C PRO A 295 -19.81 14.55 -4.24
N VAL A 296 -20.47 14.35 -5.38
CA VAL A 296 -21.32 13.18 -5.64
C VAL A 296 -20.46 11.98 -6.07
N LYS A 297 -19.43 12.23 -6.88
CA LYS A 297 -18.46 11.22 -7.31
C LYS A 297 -17.12 11.47 -6.61
N ARG A 298 -16.55 10.39 -6.10
CA ARG A 298 -15.24 10.42 -5.44
C ARG A 298 -14.26 9.54 -6.21
N PRO A 299 -13.04 10.00 -6.46
CA PRO A 299 -12.01 9.19 -7.10
C PRO A 299 -11.45 8.17 -6.09
N LEU A 300 -12.13 7.04 -5.99
CA LEU A 300 -11.74 5.90 -5.16
C LEU A 300 -11.63 4.65 -6.02
N ALA A 301 -10.64 3.80 -5.74
CA ALA A 301 -10.51 2.51 -6.39
C ALA A 301 -11.79 1.67 -6.18
N PRO A 302 -12.32 1.02 -7.22
CA PRO A 302 -13.54 0.23 -7.13
C PRO A 302 -13.27 -1.17 -6.54
N ILE A 303 -12.92 -1.22 -5.24
CA ILE A 303 -12.43 -2.41 -4.53
C ILE A 303 -13.31 -3.64 -4.75
N ARG A 304 -14.64 -3.50 -4.53
CA ARG A 304 -15.58 -4.64 -4.67
C ARG A 304 -15.60 -5.21 -6.08
N GLN A 305 -15.59 -4.34 -7.09
CA GLN A 305 -15.57 -4.76 -8.49
C GLN A 305 -14.24 -5.42 -8.86
N MET A 306 -13.12 -4.93 -8.34
CA MET A 306 -11.81 -5.55 -8.50
C MET A 306 -11.77 -6.96 -7.90
N GLN A 307 -12.25 -7.12 -6.66
CA GLN A 307 -12.34 -8.43 -6.01
C GLN A 307 -13.22 -9.41 -6.79
N LEU A 308 -14.37 -8.95 -7.29
CA LEU A 308 -15.27 -9.79 -8.12
C LEU A 308 -14.63 -10.19 -9.45
N ALA A 309 -13.72 -9.40 -9.99
CA ALA A 309 -12.94 -9.72 -11.17
C ALA A 309 -11.71 -10.63 -10.89
N GLY A 310 -11.51 -11.05 -9.65
CA GLY A 310 -10.39 -11.92 -9.26
C GLY A 310 -9.05 -11.19 -9.11
N ILE A 311 -9.06 -9.85 -9.05
CA ILE A 311 -7.85 -9.05 -8.82
C ILE A 311 -7.50 -9.09 -7.33
N THR A 312 -6.21 -9.31 -7.02
CA THR A 312 -5.70 -9.17 -5.66
C THR A 312 -5.73 -7.69 -5.28
N VAL A 313 -6.58 -7.35 -4.31
CA VAL A 313 -6.73 -5.98 -3.81
C VAL A 313 -6.46 -5.93 -2.32
N ALA A 314 -5.58 -5.02 -1.93
CA ALA A 314 -5.34 -4.66 -0.53
C ALA A 314 -5.73 -3.20 -0.28
N VAL A 315 -5.85 -2.82 0.99
CA VAL A 315 -6.07 -1.44 1.42
C VAL A 315 -4.88 -1.03 2.28
N GLY A 316 -4.29 0.13 1.98
CA GLY A 316 -3.17 0.70 2.71
C GLY A 316 -3.55 1.98 3.46
N GLY A 317 -2.76 2.31 4.48
CA GLY A 317 -2.92 3.54 5.27
C GLY A 317 -2.41 4.78 4.56
N ASP A 318 -1.41 4.62 3.68
CA ASP A 318 -0.75 5.67 2.92
C ASP A 318 -0.02 6.68 3.82
N ASN A 319 -0.46 7.90 3.87
CA ASN A 319 0.16 9.01 4.59
C ASN A 319 -0.39 9.16 6.01
N VAL A 320 0.47 9.57 6.94
CA VAL A 320 0.10 9.78 8.35
C VAL A 320 0.67 11.09 8.86
N GLN A 321 -0.21 12.05 9.16
CA GLN A 321 0.14 13.37 9.73
C GLN A 321 1.28 14.06 8.95
N ASP A 322 1.16 14.08 7.64
CA ASP A 322 2.07 14.77 6.71
C ASP A 322 1.31 15.66 5.71
N ALA A 323 2.01 16.24 4.75
CA ALA A 323 1.42 17.17 3.79
C ALA A 323 0.33 16.55 2.90
N TRP A 324 0.33 15.24 2.73
CA TRP A 324 -0.61 14.49 1.91
C TRP A 324 -1.87 14.11 2.68
N PHE A 325 -1.74 13.81 3.99
CA PHE A 325 -2.87 13.49 4.85
C PHE A 325 -2.62 13.93 6.30
N PRO A 326 -3.45 14.84 6.87
CA PRO A 326 -3.18 15.47 8.17
C PRO A 326 -3.49 14.62 9.40
N ALA A 327 -4.03 13.43 9.22
CA ALA A 327 -4.51 12.57 10.31
C ALA A 327 -3.86 11.18 10.26
N GLY A 328 -4.37 10.25 11.06
CA GLY A 328 -3.88 8.88 11.12
C GLY A 328 -2.86 8.64 12.24
N ASN A 329 -2.63 7.36 12.53
CA ASN A 329 -1.76 6.90 13.60
C ASN A 329 -1.23 5.48 13.37
N PHE A 330 -1.25 5.00 12.12
CA PHE A 330 -0.92 3.61 11.72
C PHE A 330 -1.84 2.54 12.29
N ASP A 331 -3.06 2.90 12.70
CA ASP A 331 -4.12 1.95 13.02
C ASP A 331 -4.78 1.47 11.71
N PRO A 332 -4.72 0.17 11.37
CA PRO A 332 -5.25 -0.35 10.12
C PRO A 332 -6.77 -0.63 10.15
N LEU A 333 -7.44 -0.43 11.29
CA LEU A 333 -8.87 -0.75 11.50
C LEU A 333 -9.75 0.50 11.61
#